data_af8fddcf9b20077c70f5c1c8936d76c0
#
_entry.id   af8fddcf9b20077c70f5c1c8936d76c0
#
_cell.length_a   1.000
_cell.length_b   1.000
_cell.length_c   1.000
_cell.angle_alpha   90.00
_cell.angle_beta   90.00
_cell.angle_gamma   90.00
#
_symmetry.space_group_name_H-M   'P 1'
#
loop_
_entity.id
_entity.type
_entity.pdbx_description
1 polymer ?
#
loop_
_entity_poly.entity_id
_entity_poly.type
_entity_poly.pdbx_seq_one_letter_code
_entity_poly.pdbx_strand_id
1 'polypeptide(L)'
;NLHVGADSSSNNKIGVEISSMSAAGIGVKNLKVDTEYDATAAVDRISAAIQKVSTQRSALGAVQNRLEHTINNLDNVVENTTSAESQIRDTDMATEMVKYSNNNILAQAGQAMLAQSNQANQGVLSLLQ
;
A
#
# COMPACT_ATOMS: atom_id res chain seq x y z
N ASN A 1 17.67 -7.05 -4.53
CA ASN A 1 16.77 -6.58 -3.48
C ASN A 1 15.42 -6.22 -4.10
N LEU A 2 14.37 -6.75 -3.51
CA LEU A 2 12.98 -6.41 -3.84
C LEU A 2 12.53 -5.27 -2.91
N HIS A 3 11.99 -4.20 -3.47
CA HIS A 3 11.43 -3.10 -2.70
C HIS A 3 9.97 -3.42 -2.35
N VAL A 4 9.64 -3.43 -1.07
CA VAL A 4 8.33 -3.88 -0.57
C VAL A 4 7.64 -2.87 0.34
N GLY A 5 8.12 -1.63 0.39
CA GLY A 5 7.56 -0.61 1.25
C GLY A 5 7.62 0.79 0.67
N ALA A 6 7.11 1.77 1.38
CA ALA A 6 6.90 3.14 0.90
C ALA A 6 8.18 4.00 0.87
N ASP A 7 9.20 3.65 1.65
CA ASP A 7 10.43 4.40 1.76
C ASP A 7 11.68 3.60 1.34
N SER A 8 12.81 4.27 1.18
CA SER A 8 14.07 3.68 0.74
C SER A 8 14.86 2.97 1.84
N SER A 9 14.31 2.84 3.05
CA SER A 9 14.98 2.19 4.17
C SER A 9 15.29 0.71 3.90
N SER A 10 16.27 0.17 4.62
CA SER A 10 16.64 -1.25 4.52
C SER A 10 15.52 -2.19 4.96
N ASN A 11 14.63 -1.73 5.86
CA ASN A 11 13.50 -2.50 6.37
C ASN A 11 12.43 -2.75 5.30
N ASN A 12 12.35 -1.87 4.29
CA ASN A 12 11.44 -1.98 3.16
C ASN A 12 12.04 -2.71 1.96
N LYS A 13 13.12 -3.47 2.18
CA LYS A 13 13.80 -4.26 1.15
C LYS A 13 13.95 -5.70 1.59
N ILE A 14 13.58 -6.61 0.69
CA ILE A 14 13.85 -8.05 0.86
C ILE A 14 15.01 -8.42 -0.04
N GLY A 15 16.14 -8.80 0.58
CA GLY A 15 17.30 -9.33 -0.14
C GLY A 15 16.99 -10.72 -0.70
N VAL A 16 17.28 -10.93 -1.97
CA VAL A 16 17.21 -12.23 -2.63
C VAL A 16 18.56 -12.50 -3.28
N GLU A 17 19.21 -13.56 -2.85
CA GLU A 17 20.43 -14.05 -3.46
C GLU A 17 20.13 -15.33 -4.24
N ILE A 18 20.48 -15.32 -5.51
CA ILE A 18 20.34 -16.48 -6.39
C ILE A 18 21.73 -16.85 -6.88
N SER A 19 22.23 -17.97 -6.38
CA SER A 19 23.50 -18.54 -6.86
C SER A 19 23.33 -19.10 -8.27
N SER A 20 24.42 -19.15 -9.04
CA SER A 20 24.38 -19.71 -10.39
C SER A 20 23.97 -21.19 -10.34
N MET A 21 22.86 -21.51 -10.99
CA MET A 21 22.32 -22.87 -11.15
C MET A 21 22.75 -23.54 -12.48
N SER A 22 23.74 -22.95 -13.16
CA SER A 22 24.34 -23.61 -14.33
C SER A 22 25.09 -24.89 -13.91
N ALA A 23 25.31 -25.81 -14.85
CA ALA A 23 26.08 -27.04 -14.58
C ALA A 23 27.47 -26.78 -13.99
N ALA A 24 28.10 -25.64 -14.33
CA ALA A 24 29.36 -25.21 -13.74
C ALA A 24 29.13 -24.67 -12.31
N GLY A 25 28.07 -23.87 -12.06
CA GLY A 25 27.75 -23.27 -10.76
C GLY A 25 27.41 -24.31 -9.69
N ILE A 26 26.67 -25.36 -10.06
CA ILE A 26 26.34 -26.47 -9.16
C ILE A 26 27.46 -27.51 -9.07
N GLY A 27 28.47 -27.47 -9.98
CA GLY A 27 29.65 -28.32 -9.91
C GLY A 27 29.54 -29.65 -10.65
N VAL A 28 28.54 -29.83 -11.52
CA VAL A 28 28.31 -31.05 -12.30
C VAL A 28 28.84 -30.97 -13.74
N LYS A 29 29.55 -29.91 -14.10
CA LYS A 29 30.16 -29.78 -15.41
C LYS A 29 31.34 -30.74 -15.52
N ASN A 30 31.47 -31.43 -16.66
CA ASN A 30 32.57 -32.33 -17.02
C ASN A 30 32.74 -33.48 -16.01
N LEU A 31 31.64 -34.08 -15.56
CA LEU A 31 31.70 -35.33 -14.76
C LEU A 31 32.24 -36.45 -15.68
N LYS A 32 33.16 -37.22 -15.14
CA LYS A 32 33.69 -38.43 -15.78
C LYS A 32 33.20 -39.64 -14.99
N VAL A 33 33.04 -40.77 -15.66
CA VAL A 33 32.62 -42.05 -15.07
C VAL A 33 33.41 -43.22 -15.65
N ASP A 34 34.59 -42.90 -16.21
CA ASP A 34 35.40 -43.84 -16.95
C ASP A 34 36.07 -44.88 -16.01
N THR A 35 36.29 -44.52 -14.77
CA THR A 35 36.86 -45.38 -13.74
C THR A 35 35.95 -45.45 -12.51
N GLU A 36 36.11 -46.48 -11.68
CA GLU A 36 35.39 -46.63 -10.39
C GLU A 36 35.59 -45.39 -9.49
N TYR A 37 36.82 -44.87 -9.44
CA TYR A 37 37.16 -43.66 -8.70
C TYR A 37 36.40 -42.43 -9.25
N ASP A 38 36.38 -42.25 -10.56
CA ASP A 38 35.68 -41.13 -11.19
C ASP A 38 34.17 -41.24 -10.98
N ALA A 39 33.60 -42.44 -11.06
CA ALA A 39 32.19 -42.69 -10.82
C ALA A 39 31.80 -42.34 -9.37
N THR A 40 32.62 -42.76 -8.39
CA THR A 40 32.39 -42.41 -6.97
C THR A 40 32.47 -40.90 -6.76
N ALA A 41 33.46 -40.22 -7.33
CA ALA A 41 33.58 -38.77 -7.26
C ALA A 41 32.42 -38.04 -7.96
N ALA A 42 31.89 -38.61 -9.04
CA ALA A 42 30.71 -38.08 -9.70
C ALA A 42 29.45 -38.16 -8.83
N VAL A 43 29.25 -39.27 -8.10
CA VAL A 43 28.15 -39.43 -7.15
C VAL A 43 28.23 -38.38 -6.05
N ASP A 44 29.41 -38.16 -5.46
CA ASP A 44 29.60 -37.14 -4.44
C ASP A 44 29.31 -35.73 -4.95
N ARG A 45 29.76 -35.39 -6.15
CA ARG A 45 29.47 -34.11 -6.78
C ARG A 45 27.98 -33.91 -7.06
N ILE A 46 27.30 -34.96 -7.53
CA ILE A 46 25.84 -34.91 -7.77
C ILE A 46 25.11 -34.72 -6.42
N SER A 47 25.52 -35.44 -5.37
CA SER A 47 24.93 -35.26 -4.03
C SER A 47 25.08 -33.83 -3.54
N ALA A 48 26.28 -33.26 -3.66
CA ALA A 48 26.56 -31.88 -3.30
C ALA A 48 25.74 -30.88 -4.13
N ALA A 49 25.54 -31.17 -5.43
CA ALA A 49 24.71 -30.34 -6.31
C ALA A 49 23.24 -30.36 -5.88
N ILE A 50 22.72 -31.56 -5.51
CA ILE A 50 21.33 -31.70 -5.00
C ILE A 50 21.16 -30.87 -3.71
N GLN A 51 22.15 -30.93 -2.81
CA GLN A 51 22.11 -30.10 -1.60
C GLN A 51 22.10 -28.60 -1.91
N LYS A 52 22.94 -28.13 -2.84
CA LYS A 52 22.95 -26.72 -3.24
C LYS A 52 21.60 -26.28 -3.80
N VAL A 53 21.01 -27.09 -4.70
CA VAL A 53 19.68 -26.79 -5.27
C VAL A 53 18.60 -26.78 -4.17
N SER A 54 18.63 -27.74 -3.26
CA SER A 54 17.68 -27.82 -2.13
C SER A 54 17.80 -26.61 -1.20
N THR A 55 19.00 -26.19 -0.88
CA THR A 55 19.26 -24.98 -0.05
C THR A 55 18.74 -23.73 -0.77
N GLN A 56 19.00 -23.58 -2.07
CA GLN A 56 18.53 -22.44 -2.85
C GLN A 56 17.00 -22.41 -2.93
N ARG A 57 16.36 -23.57 -3.13
CA ARG A 57 14.90 -23.68 -3.13
C ARG A 57 14.30 -23.33 -1.77
N SER A 58 14.92 -23.78 -0.68
CA SER A 58 14.49 -23.43 0.69
C SER A 58 14.59 -21.93 0.95
N ALA A 59 15.70 -21.30 0.53
CA ALA A 59 15.89 -19.86 0.67
C ALA A 59 14.82 -19.07 -0.14
N LEU A 60 14.55 -19.50 -1.38
CA LEU A 60 13.50 -18.87 -2.21
C LEU A 60 12.10 -19.09 -1.63
N GLY A 61 11.80 -20.26 -1.06
CA GLY A 61 10.54 -20.52 -0.36
C GLY A 61 10.36 -19.62 0.86
N ALA A 62 11.43 -19.38 1.62
CA ALA A 62 11.38 -18.43 2.74
C ALA A 62 11.11 -16.98 2.27
N VAL A 63 11.73 -16.59 1.15
CA VAL A 63 11.44 -15.28 0.54
C VAL A 63 9.99 -15.18 0.06
N GLN A 64 9.48 -16.24 -0.57
CA GLN A 64 8.07 -16.28 -1.00
C GLN A 64 7.12 -16.09 0.19
N ASN A 65 7.29 -16.85 1.27
CA ASN A 65 6.48 -16.69 2.48
C ASN A 65 6.57 -15.27 3.05
N ARG A 66 7.77 -14.67 3.08
CA ARG A 66 7.94 -13.30 3.53
C ARG A 66 7.19 -12.30 2.64
N LEU A 67 7.21 -12.50 1.33
CA LEU A 67 6.46 -11.66 0.39
C LEU A 67 4.96 -11.80 0.60
N GLU A 68 4.43 -13.02 0.78
CA GLU A 68 3.01 -13.23 1.05
C GLU A 68 2.56 -12.53 2.34
N HIS A 69 3.35 -12.64 3.42
CA HIS A 69 3.07 -11.90 4.65
C HIS A 69 3.15 -10.38 4.48
N THR A 70 4.11 -9.92 3.67
CA THR A 70 4.24 -8.48 3.37
C THR A 70 3.05 -7.98 2.58
N ILE A 71 2.57 -8.73 1.58
CA ILE A 71 1.37 -8.38 0.80
C ILE A 71 0.16 -8.24 1.74
N ASN A 72 -0.11 -9.25 2.57
CA ASN A 72 -1.21 -9.19 3.53
C ASN A 72 -1.11 -8.00 4.51
N ASN A 73 0.11 -7.66 4.93
CA ASN A 73 0.34 -6.49 5.79
C ASN A 73 0.07 -5.19 5.02
N LEU A 74 0.55 -5.08 3.78
CA LEU A 74 0.32 -3.91 2.95
C LEU A 74 -1.16 -3.71 2.61
N ASP A 75 -1.92 -4.77 2.38
CA ASP A 75 -3.36 -4.70 2.17
C ASP A 75 -4.06 -4.08 3.39
N ASN A 76 -3.70 -4.51 4.61
CA ASN A 76 -4.21 -3.91 5.84
C ASN A 76 -3.81 -2.43 5.98
N VAL A 77 -2.57 -2.07 5.62
CA VAL A 77 -2.11 -0.68 5.65
C VAL A 77 -2.87 0.17 4.64
N VAL A 78 -3.11 -0.35 3.42
CA VAL A 78 -3.89 0.34 2.38
C VAL A 78 -5.33 0.55 2.86
N GLU A 79 -5.98 -0.46 3.43
CA GLU A 79 -7.34 -0.35 3.95
C GLU A 79 -7.44 0.71 5.06
N ASN A 80 -6.54 0.65 6.04
CA ASN A 80 -6.49 1.64 7.14
C ASN A 80 -6.21 3.05 6.63
N THR A 81 -5.29 3.19 5.65
CA THR A 81 -4.94 4.49 5.06
C THR A 81 -6.11 5.05 4.25
N THR A 82 -6.80 4.22 3.46
CA THR A 82 -7.99 4.61 2.71
C THR A 82 -9.12 5.04 3.65
N SER A 83 -9.31 4.31 4.76
CA SER A 83 -10.29 4.68 5.79
C SER A 83 -9.94 6.03 6.44
N ALA A 84 -8.67 6.25 6.76
CA ALA A 84 -8.21 7.52 7.32
C ALA A 84 -8.33 8.68 6.30
N GLU A 85 -8.01 8.43 5.04
CA GLU A 85 -8.21 9.40 3.96
C GLU A 85 -9.69 9.79 3.82
N SER A 86 -10.59 8.80 3.85
CA SER A 86 -12.02 9.01 3.82
C SER A 86 -12.49 9.90 4.99
N GLN A 87 -12.01 9.66 6.21
CA GLN A 87 -12.34 10.50 7.37
C GLN A 87 -11.88 11.97 7.22
N ILE A 88 -10.79 12.20 6.48
CA ILE A 88 -10.26 13.56 6.27
C ILE A 88 -10.93 14.25 5.08
N ARG A 89 -11.15 13.51 3.99
CA ARG A 89 -11.60 14.07 2.70
C ARG A 89 -13.10 14.03 2.50
N ASP A 90 -13.76 13.03 3.08
CA ASP A 90 -15.20 12.87 2.84
C ASP A 90 -15.98 13.89 3.66
N THR A 91 -16.76 14.69 2.96
CA THR A 91 -17.66 15.64 3.57
C THR A 91 -18.89 14.91 4.08
N ASP A 92 -19.22 15.08 5.34
CA ASP A 92 -20.51 14.63 5.88
C ASP A 92 -21.62 15.44 5.23
N MET A 93 -22.25 14.84 4.23
CA MET A 93 -23.32 15.45 3.45
C MET A 93 -24.52 15.85 4.32
N ALA A 94 -24.81 15.11 5.39
CA ALA A 94 -25.89 15.45 6.28
C ALA A 94 -25.60 16.74 7.04
N THR A 95 -24.39 16.90 7.57
CA THR A 95 -23.94 18.12 8.26
C THR A 95 -23.88 19.31 7.27
N GLU A 96 -23.39 19.09 6.05
CA GLU A 96 -23.31 20.17 5.06
C GLU A 96 -24.68 20.61 4.54
N MET A 97 -25.64 19.69 4.36
CA MET A 97 -27.02 20.02 4.03
C MET A 97 -27.71 20.83 5.15
N VAL A 98 -27.43 20.53 6.42
CA VAL A 98 -27.94 21.35 7.54
C VAL A 98 -27.35 22.75 7.51
N LYS A 99 -26.04 22.91 7.26
CA LYS A 99 -25.41 24.23 7.12
C LYS A 99 -25.99 25.00 5.93
N TYR A 100 -26.15 24.34 4.79
CA TYR A 100 -26.75 24.94 3.60
C TYR A 100 -28.18 25.43 3.88
N SER A 101 -29.01 24.59 4.52
CA SER A 101 -30.38 24.93 4.90
C SER A 101 -30.42 26.13 5.86
N ASN A 102 -29.57 26.12 6.90
CA ASN A 102 -29.45 27.23 7.85
C ASN A 102 -29.04 28.54 7.16
N ASN A 103 -28.06 28.47 6.27
CA ASN A 103 -27.62 29.65 5.50
C ASN A 103 -28.72 30.19 4.61
N ASN A 104 -29.51 29.33 3.97
CA ASN A 104 -30.66 29.75 3.18
C ASN A 104 -31.74 30.42 4.03
N ILE A 105 -32.08 29.86 5.18
CA ILE A 105 -33.04 30.43 6.13
C ILE A 105 -32.56 31.80 6.61
N LEU A 106 -31.29 31.90 6.99
CA LEU A 106 -30.70 33.18 7.41
C LEU A 106 -30.70 34.23 6.31
N ALA A 107 -30.43 33.86 5.08
CA ALA A 107 -30.49 34.76 3.94
C ALA A 107 -31.91 35.26 3.71
N GLN A 108 -32.91 34.38 3.73
CA GLN A 108 -34.32 34.74 3.57
C GLN A 108 -34.82 35.61 4.73
N ALA A 109 -34.47 35.23 5.99
CA ALA A 109 -34.82 36.03 7.16
C ALA A 109 -34.15 37.41 7.13
N GLY A 110 -32.90 37.52 6.71
CA GLY A 110 -32.17 38.77 6.55
C GLY A 110 -32.81 39.66 5.52
N GLN A 111 -33.24 39.15 4.36
CA GLN A 111 -33.96 39.89 3.35
C GLN A 111 -35.31 40.39 3.87
N ALA A 112 -36.07 39.55 4.56
CA ALA A 112 -37.35 39.94 5.16
C ALA A 112 -37.19 41.04 6.21
N MET A 113 -36.18 40.93 7.07
CA MET A 113 -35.86 41.94 8.09
C MET A 113 -35.42 43.28 7.49
N LEU A 114 -34.65 43.26 6.40
CA LEU A 114 -34.27 44.45 5.66
C LEU A 114 -35.50 45.13 5.00
N ALA A 115 -36.37 44.33 4.42
CA ALA A 115 -37.63 44.85 3.86
C ALA A 115 -38.51 45.49 4.94
N GLN A 116 -38.64 44.86 6.09
CA GLN A 116 -39.41 45.40 7.22
C GLN A 116 -38.77 46.66 7.82
N SER A 117 -37.43 46.71 7.90
CA SER A 117 -36.74 47.93 8.36
C SER A 117 -36.94 49.10 7.39
N ASN A 118 -36.90 48.85 6.08
CA ASN A 118 -37.17 49.88 5.06
C ASN A 118 -38.65 50.39 5.13
N GLN A 119 -39.60 49.47 5.39
CA GLN A 119 -41.00 49.88 5.56
C GLN A 119 -41.22 50.69 6.84
N ALA A 120 -40.55 50.32 7.95
CA ALA A 120 -40.62 51.09 9.19
C ALA A 120 -40.06 52.51 9.03
N ASN A 121 -38.94 52.66 8.30
CA ASN A 121 -38.38 53.97 7.96
C ASN A 121 -39.29 54.81 7.09
N GLN A 122 -40.01 54.23 6.11
CA GLN A 122 -40.98 54.91 5.30
C GLN A 122 -42.20 55.31 6.11
N GLY A 123 -42.65 54.46 7.05
CA GLY A 123 -43.76 54.82 7.98
C GLY A 123 -43.41 55.99 8.87
N VAL A 124 -42.20 56.07 9.38
CA VAL A 124 -41.76 57.24 10.18
C VAL A 124 -41.72 58.53 9.31
N LEU A 125 -41.26 58.40 8.07
CA LEU A 125 -41.23 59.55 7.14
C LEU A 125 -42.61 60.04 6.80
N SER A 126 -43.61 59.16 6.68
CA SER A 126 -45.02 59.55 6.40
C SER A 126 -45.73 60.19 7.59
N LEU A 127 -45.25 60.02 8.83
CA LEU A 127 -45.74 60.64 10.02
C LEU A 127 -45.13 62.05 10.27
N LEU A 128 -44.03 62.35 9.59
CA LEU A 128 -43.31 63.64 9.68
C LEU A 128 -43.70 64.64 8.58
N GLN A 129 -44.49 64.19 7.61
CA GLN A 129 -45.12 65.02 6.60
C GLN A 129 -46.56 65.33 6.96
#